data_5a36a1dbdee3292e3ed55413013fbd0d
#
_entry.id   5a36a1dbdee3292e3ed55413013fbd0d
#
_cell.length_a   1.000
_cell.length_b   1.000
_cell.length_c   1.000
_cell.angle_alpha   90.00
_cell.angle_beta   90.00
_cell.angle_gamma   90.00
#
_symmetry.space_group_name_H-M   'P 1'
#
loop_
_entity.id
_entity.type
_entity.pdbx_description
1 polymer ?
#
loop_
_entity_poly.entity_id
_entity_poly.type
_entity_poly.pdbx_seq_one_letter_code
_entity_poly.pdbx_strand_id
1 'polypeptide(L)'
;PFGSVEVLHGTRSAAIATFEITVTGKGGHGSTPHTANNPLLPASDLVDAISMIPAMKCGPLDNATVSVTYLHSGTHGVANVIPETAVLGGAVRVLDTQLRSFVTAEIKRLGETIPAAYACSSEVTIVNGYPAVVNAPACVAVMQESAREIGLEVAHIDPRLGGEDFAYYGMKKPAAIAWFGMADATGKHAPTP
;
A
#
# COMPACT_ATOMS: atom_id res chain seq x y z
N PRO A 1 -0.88 -7.71 25.30
CA PRO A 1 -1.61 -8.05 26.52
C PRO A 1 -1.88 -6.81 27.36
N PHE A 2 -2.88 -6.83 28.23
CA PHE A 2 -3.10 -5.77 29.20
C PHE A 2 -1.87 -5.63 30.13
N GLY A 3 -1.45 -4.39 30.41
CA GLY A 3 -0.27 -4.13 31.25
C GLY A 3 1.05 -4.13 30.48
N SER A 4 1.01 -4.19 29.15
CA SER A 4 2.20 -4.06 28.31
C SER A 4 2.21 -2.76 27.52
N VAL A 5 3.41 -2.29 27.18
CA VAL A 5 3.65 -1.23 26.23
C VAL A 5 4.55 -1.75 25.10
N GLU A 6 4.15 -1.47 23.86
CA GLU A 6 4.87 -1.84 22.66
C GLU A 6 5.53 -0.59 22.08
N VAL A 7 6.85 -0.48 22.19
CA VAL A 7 7.61 0.60 21.59
C VAL A 7 8.88 0.06 20.93
N LEU A 8 9.03 0.36 19.65
CA LEU A 8 10.12 -0.14 18.79
C LEU A 8 11.03 1.00 18.37
N HIS A 9 12.34 0.75 18.36
CA HIS A 9 13.32 1.65 17.73
C HIS A 9 13.21 1.60 16.20
N GLY A 10 13.38 2.74 15.56
CA GLY A 10 13.35 2.83 14.10
C GLY A 10 11.93 2.77 13.53
N THR A 11 11.79 2.18 12.35
CA THR A 11 10.52 2.17 11.64
C THR A 11 9.45 1.37 12.38
N ARG A 12 8.33 2.03 12.68
CA ARG A 12 7.20 1.48 13.45
C ARG A 12 5.99 1.18 12.58
N SER A 13 5.68 2.06 11.62
CA SER A 13 4.52 1.96 10.74
C SER A 13 4.89 2.30 9.31
N ALA A 14 4.10 1.80 8.36
CA ALA A 14 4.41 1.93 6.95
C ALA A 14 4.21 3.33 6.38
N ALA A 15 5.03 3.66 5.38
CA ALA A 15 4.67 4.64 4.37
C ALA A 15 3.63 4.04 3.43
N ILE A 16 2.60 4.82 3.09
CA ILE A 16 1.49 4.36 2.26
C ILE A 16 1.34 5.22 1.00
N ALA A 17 0.85 4.62 -0.07
CA ALA A 17 0.34 5.30 -1.24
C ALA A 17 -0.84 4.52 -1.81
N THR A 18 -1.70 5.20 -2.57
CA THR A 18 -2.70 4.57 -3.42
C THR A 18 -2.41 4.91 -4.88
N PHE A 19 -2.87 4.05 -5.77
CA PHE A 19 -2.77 4.29 -7.20
C PHE A 19 -4.09 3.96 -7.88
N GLU A 20 -4.34 4.64 -8.98
CA GLU A 20 -5.41 4.34 -9.92
C GLU A 20 -4.86 4.49 -11.34
N ILE A 21 -5.21 3.55 -12.20
CA ILE A 21 -4.82 3.54 -13.61
C ILE A 21 -6.08 3.40 -14.44
N THR A 22 -6.35 4.40 -15.26
CA THR A 22 -7.39 4.35 -16.30
C THR A 22 -6.74 3.99 -17.63
N VAL A 23 -7.12 2.87 -18.19
CA VAL A 23 -6.70 2.44 -19.52
C VAL A 23 -7.80 2.76 -20.51
N THR A 24 -7.47 3.50 -21.56
CA THR A 24 -8.41 3.89 -22.63
C THR A 24 -7.97 3.25 -23.94
N GLY A 25 -8.86 2.45 -24.48
CA GLY A 25 -8.70 1.80 -25.77
C GLY A 25 -9.72 2.31 -26.81
N LYS A 26 -10.13 1.41 -27.68
CA LYS A 26 -11.21 1.64 -28.63
C LYS A 26 -12.23 0.52 -28.49
N GLY A 27 -13.43 0.86 -28.05
CA GLY A 27 -14.54 -0.06 -27.93
C GLY A 27 -15.01 -0.61 -29.29
N GLY A 28 -15.81 -1.66 -29.25
CA GLY A 28 -16.32 -2.27 -30.48
C GLY A 28 -17.26 -3.45 -30.24
N HIS A 29 -17.69 -4.06 -31.33
CA HIS A 29 -18.52 -5.25 -31.25
C HIS A 29 -17.67 -6.51 -31.06
N GLY A 30 -18.05 -7.40 -30.14
CA GLY A 30 -17.29 -8.61 -29.80
C GLY A 30 -17.04 -9.58 -30.97
N SER A 31 -17.84 -9.51 -32.03
CA SER A 31 -17.63 -10.33 -33.25
C SER A 31 -16.59 -9.73 -34.24
N THR A 32 -16.17 -8.48 -34.05
CA THR A 32 -15.19 -7.80 -34.89
C THR A 32 -14.03 -7.22 -34.03
N PRO A 33 -13.37 -8.01 -33.18
CA PRO A 33 -12.36 -7.51 -32.23
C PRO A 33 -11.15 -6.88 -32.92
N HIS A 34 -10.87 -7.22 -34.16
CA HIS A 34 -9.79 -6.65 -34.97
C HIS A 34 -9.99 -5.15 -35.32
N THR A 35 -11.18 -4.61 -35.09
CA THR A 35 -11.50 -3.17 -35.29
C THR A 35 -11.43 -2.36 -33.99
N ALA A 36 -11.19 -3.02 -32.87
CA ALA A 36 -11.15 -2.45 -31.53
C ALA A 36 -9.73 -2.52 -30.94
N ASN A 37 -9.47 -1.73 -29.89
CA ASN A 37 -8.31 -1.89 -29.01
C ASN A 37 -8.87 -2.17 -27.62
N ASN A 38 -8.94 -3.44 -27.24
CA ASN A 38 -9.62 -3.85 -26.00
C ASN A 38 -8.78 -3.49 -24.76
N PRO A 39 -9.21 -2.56 -23.90
CA PRO A 39 -8.45 -2.14 -22.72
C PRO A 39 -8.43 -3.17 -21.60
N LEU A 40 -9.29 -4.20 -21.65
CA LEU A 40 -9.27 -5.30 -20.66
C LEU A 40 -7.97 -6.11 -20.72
N LEU A 41 -7.38 -6.27 -21.91
CA LEU A 41 -6.15 -7.05 -22.07
C LEU A 41 -4.98 -6.41 -21.30
N PRO A 42 -4.57 -5.17 -21.62
CA PRO A 42 -3.49 -4.54 -20.86
C PRO A 42 -3.84 -4.28 -19.39
N ALA A 43 -5.11 -4.08 -19.04
CA ALA A 43 -5.51 -3.94 -17.64
C ALA A 43 -5.31 -5.26 -16.86
N SER A 44 -5.56 -6.40 -17.47
CA SER A 44 -5.27 -7.71 -16.88
C SER A 44 -3.76 -7.92 -16.68
N ASP A 45 -2.94 -7.62 -17.70
CA ASP A 45 -1.48 -7.69 -17.59
C ASP A 45 -0.92 -6.76 -16.52
N LEU A 46 -1.52 -5.58 -16.34
CA LEU A 46 -1.16 -4.65 -15.28
C LEU A 46 -1.42 -5.22 -13.90
N VAL A 47 -2.51 -5.96 -13.67
CA VAL A 47 -2.78 -6.62 -12.38
C VAL A 47 -1.63 -7.55 -12.01
N ASP A 48 -1.19 -8.39 -12.93
CA ASP A 48 -0.10 -9.34 -12.71
C ASP A 48 1.24 -8.61 -12.53
N ALA A 49 1.58 -7.71 -13.45
CA ALA A 49 2.87 -6.99 -13.43
C ALA A 49 3.04 -6.15 -12.15
N ILE A 50 2.00 -5.43 -11.72
CA ILE A 50 2.02 -4.62 -10.51
C ILE A 50 2.13 -5.51 -9.26
N SER A 51 1.38 -6.60 -9.21
CA SER A 51 1.42 -7.54 -8.08
C SER A 51 2.78 -8.21 -7.91
N MET A 52 3.57 -8.32 -8.98
CA MET A 52 4.91 -8.89 -8.97
C MET A 52 6.01 -7.92 -8.55
N ILE A 53 5.75 -6.61 -8.43
CA ILE A 53 6.77 -5.61 -8.06
C ILE A 53 7.50 -5.99 -6.77
N PRO A 54 6.84 -6.36 -5.65
CA PRO A 54 7.56 -6.73 -4.43
C PRO A 54 8.56 -7.86 -4.64
N ALA A 55 8.15 -8.92 -5.34
CA ALA A 55 8.98 -10.10 -5.53
C ALA A 55 10.12 -9.91 -6.54
N MET A 56 9.92 -9.05 -7.55
CA MET A 56 10.85 -8.95 -8.69
C MET A 56 11.71 -7.68 -8.68
N LYS A 57 11.33 -6.67 -7.90
CA LYS A 57 11.96 -5.35 -7.94
C LYS A 57 12.43 -4.83 -6.59
N CYS A 58 11.89 -5.34 -5.48
CA CYS A 58 12.35 -5.00 -4.14
C CYS A 58 13.45 -5.97 -3.68
N GLY A 59 14.27 -5.53 -2.73
CA GLY A 59 15.27 -6.40 -2.11
C GLY A 59 14.60 -7.52 -1.28
N PRO A 60 15.27 -8.65 -1.08
CA PRO A 60 14.67 -9.80 -0.38
C PRO A 60 14.34 -9.52 1.11
N LEU A 61 14.93 -8.47 1.68
CA LEU A 61 14.66 -8.02 3.05
C LEU A 61 13.78 -6.78 3.12
N ASP A 62 13.35 -6.26 1.97
CA ASP A 62 12.47 -5.11 1.92
C ASP A 62 11.03 -5.52 2.28
N ASN A 63 10.46 -4.83 3.26
CA ASN A 63 9.05 -5.02 3.60
C ASN A 63 8.17 -4.16 2.70
N ALA A 64 7.74 -4.74 1.59
CA ALA A 64 6.87 -4.10 0.62
C ALA A 64 5.62 -4.95 0.33
N THR A 65 4.46 -4.31 0.37
CA THR A 65 3.20 -4.88 -0.08
C THR A 65 2.61 -3.97 -1.14
N VAL A 66 2.28 -4.56 -2.27
CA VAL A 66 1.53 -3.91 -3.36
C VAL A 66 0.33 -4.77 -3.65
N SER A 67 -0.86 -4.19 -3.54
CA SER A 67 -2.11 -4.91 -3.76
C SER A 67 -2.95 -4.17 -4.79
N VAL A 68 -3.26 -4.82 -5.91
CA VAL A 68 -4.35 -4.38 -6.78
C VAL A 68 -5.66 -4.85 -6.13
N THR A 69 -6.56 -3.93 -5.83
CA THR A 69 -7.75 -4.22 -5.03
C THR A 69 -9.03 -4.16 -5.84
N TYR A 70 -8.99 -3.57 -7.02
CA TYR A 70 -10.12 -3.55 -7.94
C TYR A 70 -9.67 -3.45 -9.40
N LEU A 71 -10.51 -3.98 -10.29
CA LEU A 71 -10.49 -3.81 -11.74
C LEU A 71 -11.93 -3.73 -12.23
N HIS A 72 -12.30 -2.63 -12.87
CA HIS A 72 -13.62 -2.39 -13.41
C HIS A 72 -13.55 -2.10 -14.90
N SER A 73 -14.39 -2.78 -15.69
CA SER A 73 -14.54 -2.51 -17.13
C SER A 73 -15.81 -3.16 -17.65
N GLY A 74 -16.36 -2.59 -18.72
CA GLY A 74 -17.55 -3.08 -19.37
C GLY A 74 -18.82 -3.01 -18.50
N THR A 75 -19.88 -3.64 -18.96
CA THR A 75 -21.17 -3.73 -18.26
C THR A 75 -21.52 -5.19 -18.02
N HIS A 76 -21.83 -5.55 -16.77
CA HIS A 76 -22.22 -6.91 -16.42
C HIS A 76 -23.40 -7.39 -17.27
N GLY A 77 -23.27 -8.59 -17.82
CA GLY A 77 -24.31 -9.21 -18.67
C GLY A 77 -24.32 -8.76 -20.14
N VAL A 78 -23.48 -7.81 -20.53
CA VAL A 78 -23.32 -7.35 -21.93
C VAL A 78 -22.10 -8.02 -22.56
N ALA A 79 -22.28 -9.24 -23.09
CA ALA A 79 -21.15 -10.05 -23.58
C ALA A 79 -20.69 -9.71 -25.01
N ASN A 80 -21.44 -8.91 -25.75
CA ASN A 80 -21.14 -8.59 -27.15
C ASN A 80 -20.54 -7.22 -27.40
N VAL A 81 -20.18 -6.50 -26.33
CA VAL A 81 -19.56 -5.17 -26.40
C VAL A 81 -18.18 -5.19 -25.78
N ILE A 82 -17.15 -4.82 -26.56
CA ILE A 82 -15.82 -4.50 -26.08
C ILE A 82 -15.87 -3.11 -25.47
N PRO A 83 -15.48 -2.91 -24.20
CA PRO A 83 -15.52 -1.60 -23.55
C PRO A 83 -14.49 -0.63 -24.14
N GLU A 84 -14.65 0.64 -23.88
CA GLU A 84 -13.70 1.68 -24.24
C GLU A 84 -12.66 1.95 -23.16
N THR A 85 -13.01 1.66 -21.89
CA THR A 85 -12.16 1.92 -20.74
C THR A 85 -12.09 0.75 -19.78
N ALA A 86 -10.95 0.63 -19.10
CA ALA A 86 -10.78 -0.21 -17.90
C ALA A 86 -10.08 0.62 -16.82
N VAL A 87 -10.55 0.50 -15.57
CA VAL A 87 -9.98 1.21 -14.41
C VAL A 87 -9.56 0.19 -13.38
N LEU A 88 -8.30 0.26 -12.94
CA LEU A 88 -7.79 -0.57 -11.85
C LEU A 88 -7.08 0.30 -10.83
N GLY A 89 -7.02 -0.18 -9.60
CA GLY A 89 -6.32 0.55 -8.55
C GLY A 89 -6.04 -0.30 -7.33
N GLY A 90 -5.29 0.31 -6.40
CA GLY A 90 -4.84 -0.41 -5.23
C GLY A 90 -3.99 0.42 -4.28
N ALA A 91 -3.24 -0.27 -3.42
CA ALA A 91 -2.45 0.34 -2.38
C ALA A 91 -1.02 -0.20 -2.32
N VAL A 92 -0.10 0.67 -1.93
CA VAL A 92 1.31 0.39 -1.61
C VAL A 92 1.51 0.61 -0.13
N ARG A 93 2.19 -0.33 0.55
CA ARG A 93 2.60 -0.21 1.95
C ARG A 93 4.02 -0.72 2.10
N VAL A 94 4.92 0.13 2.58
CA VAL A 94 6.34 -0.18 2.72
C VAL A 94 6.89 0.41 4.02
N LEU A 95 7.89 -0.21 4.60
CA LEU A 95 8.50 0.29 5.85
C LEU A 95 9.56 1.39 5.62
N ASP A 96 9.82 1.74 4.37
CA ASP A 96 10.77 2.79 4.00
C ASP A 96 10.14 3.78 3.01
N THR A 97 10.27 5.08 3.29
CA THR A 97 9.67 6.13 2.44
C THR A 97 10.35 6.24 1.08
N GLN A 98 11.65 5.91 0.96
CA GLN A 98 12.36 5.91 -0.32
C GLN A 98 11.92 4.72 -1.17
N LEU A 99 11.74 3.55 -0.54
CA LEU A 99 11.18 2.37 -1.19
C LEU A 99 9.78 2.65 -1.75
N ARG A 100 8.95 3.42 -1.04
CA ARG A 100 7.65 3.86 -1.57
C ARG A 100 7.81 4.62 -2.89
N SER A 101 8.75 5.55 -2.94
CA SER A 101 8.98 6.35 -4.16
C SER A 101 9.43 5.48 -5.33
N PHE A 102 10.28 4.49 -5.06
CA PHE A 102 10.71 3.52 -6.07
C PHE A 102 9.53 2.67 -6.58
N VAL A 103 8.74 2.09 -5.67
CA VAL A 103 7.59 1.23 -6.02
C VAL A 103 6.54 2.00 -6.81
N THR A 104 6.22 3.24 -6.39
CA THR A 104 5.24 4.07 -7.11
C THR A 104 5.73 4.50 -8.49
N ALA A 105 7.04 4.74 -8.66
CA ALA A 105 7.64 5.00 -9.96
C ALA A 105 7.54 3.77 -10.89
N GLU A 106 7.76 2.56 -10.38
CA GLU A 106 7.58 1.34 -11.16
C GLU A 106 6.12 1.11 -11.57
N ILE A 107 5.15 1.37 -10.66
CA ILE A 107 3.72 1.31 -11.01
C ILE A 107 3.40 2.29 -12.14
N LYS A 108 3.91 3.52 -12.06
CA LYS A 108 3.71 4.52 -13.10
C LYS A 108 4.31 4.05 -14.44
N ARG A 109 5.55 3.59 -14.44
CA ARG A 109 6.23 3.07 -15.62
C ARG A 109 5.45 1.93 -16.28
N LEU A 110 5.00 0.94 -15.50
CA LEU A 110 4.19 -0.17 -16.01
C LEU A 110 2.85 0.33 -16.56
N GLY A 111 2.18 1.23 -15.81
CA GLY A 111 0.92 1.83 -16.21
C GLY A 111 0.98 2.60 -17.52
N GLU A 112 2.14 3.16 -17.87
CA GLU A 112 2.36 3.86 -19.14
C GLU A 112 2.79 2.91 -20.28
N THR A 113 3.62 1.91 -19.98
CA THR A 113 4.24 1.06 -21.01
C THR A 113 3.37 -0.12 -21.46
N ILE A 114 2.68 -0.79 -20.55
CA ILE A 114 1.87 -1.97 -20.88
C ILE A 114 0.68 -1.58 -21.78
N PRO A 115 -0.15 -0.56 -21.47
CA PRO A 115 -1.24 -0.16 -22.36
C PRO A 115 -0.77 0.27 -23.75
N ALA A 116 0.36 0.95 -23.84
CA ALA A 116 0.93 1.38 -25.13
C ALA A 116 1.25 0.20 -26.05
N ALA A 117 1.69 -0.96 -25.51
CA ALA A 117 1.93 -2.17 -26.28
C ALA A 117 0.65 -2.76 -26.93
N TYR A 118 -0.53 -2.41 -26.41
CA TYR A 118 -1.85 -2.79 -26.91
C TYR A 118 -2.54 -1.68 -27.72
N ALA A 119 -1.80 -0.65 -28.14
CA ALA A 119 -2.35 0.53 -28.78
C ALA A 119 -3.48 1.21 -27.96
N CYS A 120 -3.37 1.14 -26.62
CA CYS A 120 -4.21 1.85 -25.67
C CYS A 120 -3.42 2.99 -25.04
N SER A 121 -4.11 4.03 -24.61
CA SER A 121 -3.55 5.09 -23.75
C SER A 121 -3.85 4.81 -22.29
N SER A 122 -3.16 5.51 -21.40
CA SER A 122 -3.43 5.39 -19.96
C SER A 122 -3.21 6.71 -19.23
N GLU A 123 -3.92 6.87 -18.13
CA GLU A 123 -3.69 7.89 -17.11
C GLU A 123 -3.36 7.19 -15.79
N VAL A 124 -2.26 7.57 -15.16
CA VAL A 124 -1.79 6.99 -13.89
C VAL A 124 -1.82 8.05 -12.80
N THR A 125 -2.67 7.87 -11.81
CA THR A 125 -2.77 8.71 -10.64
C THR A 125 -2.13 8.02 -9.44
N ILE A 126 -1.16 8.69 -8.79
CA ILE A 126 -0.55 8.23 -7.53
C ILE A 126 -0.85 9.26 -6.44
N VAL A 127 -1.42 8.79 -5.34
CA VAL A 127 -1.66 9.62 -4.16
C VAL A 127 -0.80 9.11 -3.01
N ASN A 128 0.22 9.90 -2.64
CA ASN A 128 1.02 9.60 -1.47
C ASN A 128 0.24 9.93 -0.19
N GLY A 129 0.09 8.92 0.65
CA GLY A 129 -0.45 9.07 2.00
C GLY A 129 0.65 9.33 3.03
N TYR A 130 0.47 8.82 4.25
CA TYR A 130 1.42 9.02 5.34
C TYR A 130 2.83 8.50 5.00
N PRO A 131 3.89 9.19 5.44
CA PRO A 131 5.24 8.63 5.44
C PRO A 131 5.37 7.52 6.49
N ALA A 132 6.50 6.80 6.49
CA ALA A 132 6.78 5.84 7.55
C ALA A 132 6.97 6.56 8.90
N VAL A 133 6.43 5.97 9.96
CA VAL A 133 6.76 6.41 11.33
C VAL A 133 8.11 5.82 11.70
N VAL A 134 9.06 6.69 12.01
CA VAL A 134 10.38 6.32 12.51
C VAL A 134 10.56 6.85 13.92
N ASN A 135 10.51 5.96 14.90
CA ASN A 135 10.69 6.31 16.31
C ASN A 135 12.15 6.68 16.60
N ALA A 136 12.36 7.86 17.16
CA ALA A 136 13.68 8.35 17.57
C ALA A 136 14.20 7.53 18.78
N PRO A 137 15.46 7.03 18.74
CA PRO A 137 16.01 6.18 19.80
C PRO A 137 15.94 6.81 21.20
N ALA A 138 16.23 8.10 21.33
CA ALA A 138 16.18 8.78 22.62
C ALA A 138 14.76 8.83 23.20
N CYS A 139 13.74 9.05 22.35
CA CYS A 139 12.35 9.07 22.80
C CYS A 139 11.88 7.65 23.19
N VAL A 140 12.30 6.62 22.45
CA VAL A 140 12.00 5.23 22.79
C VAL A 140 12.62 4.85 24.12
N ALA A 141 13.88 5.22 24.38
CA ALA A 141 14.55 4.93 25.67
C ALA A 141 13.77 5.52 26.84
N VAL A 142 13.37 6.79 26.76
CA VAL A 142 12.55 7.45 27.80
C VAL A 142 11.22 6.71 28.00
N MET A 143 10.51 6.36 26.94
CA MET A 143 9.24 5.64 27.04
C MET A 143 9.41 4.27 27.70
N GLN A 144 10.47 3.53 27.35
CA GLN A 144 10.75 2.21 27.93
C GLN A 144 11.10 2.30 29.41
N GLU A 145 11.89 3.30 29.81
CA GLU A 145 12.24 3.53 31.21
C GLU A 145 11.00 3.89 32.03
N SER A 146 10.23 4.87 31.58
CA SER A 146 8.98 5.28 32.24
C SER A 146 7.97 4.14 32.36
N ALA A 147 7.87 3.29 31.32
CA ALA A 147 6.99 2.12 31.38
C ALA A 147 7.40 1.14 32.48
N ARG A 148 8.70 0.88 32.63
CA ARG A 148 9.23 -0.01 33.68
C ARG A 148 9.02 0.58 35.09
N GLU A 149 9.22 1.90 35.25
CA GLU A 149 9.01 2.59 36.53
C GLU A 149 7.58 2.46 37.05
N ILE A 150 6.59 2.42 36.15
CA ILE A 150 5.17 2.26 36.53
C ILE A 150 4.70 0.80 36.46
N GLY A 151 5.63 -0.16 36.31
CA GLY A 151 5.34 -1.59 36.34
C GLY A 151 4.72 -2.18 35.09
N LEU A 152 4.81 -1.49 33.93
CA LEU A 152 4.38 -2.05 32.66
C LEU A 152 5.47 -2.92 32.03
N GLU A 153 5.06 -4.01 31.40
CA GLU A 153 5.95 -4.83 30.57
C GLU A 153 6.28 -4.12 29.26
N VAL A 154 7.58 -4.01 28.93
CA VAL A 154 8.02 -3.53 27.62
C VAL A 154 8.08 -4.69 26.66
N ALA A 155 7.05 -4.82 25.83
CA ALA A 155 6.94 -5.91 24.86
C ALA A 155 7.73 -5.62 23.58
N HIS A 156 8.38 -6.66 23.05
CA HIS A 156 8.96 -6.60 21.70
C HIS A 156 7.87 -6.80 20.64
N ILE A 157 7.95 -6.00 19.59
CA ILE A 157 7.05 -6.13 18.46
C ILE A 157 7.78 -5.88 17.14
N ASP A 158 7.23 -6.43 16.06
CA ASP A 158 7.64 -6.12 14.70
C ASP A 158 6.94 -4.85 14.17
N PRO A 159 7.53 -4.16 13.18
CA PRO A 159 6.87 -3.08 12.46
C PRO A 159 5.54 -3.54 11.85
N ARG A 160 4.56 -2.63 11.81
CA ARG A 160 3.25 -2.93 11.19
C ARG A 160 3.06 -2.15 9.90
N LEU A 161 2.37 -2.77 8.93
CA LEU A 161 2.08 -2.14 7.64
C LEU A 161 0.84 -1.20 7.68
N GLY A 162 0.35 -0.86 8.87
CA GLY A 162 -0.61 0.23 9.06
C GLY A 162 0.05 1.59 8.80
N GLY A 163 -0.69 2.53 8.21
CA GLY A 163 -0.26 3.92 8.12
C GLY A 163 -0.67 4.70 9.38
N GLU A 164 0.12 5.73 9.75
CA GLU A 164 -0.09 6.52 10.95
C GLU A 164 0.29 7.98 10.69
N ASP A 165 -0.61 8.93 10.95
CA ASP A 165 -0.39 10.36 10.70
C ASP A 165 0.63 10.98 11.66
N PHE A 166 0.88 10.35 12.80
CA PHE A 166 1.95 10.72 13.72
C PHE A 166 3.33 10.83 13.03
N ALA A 167 3.52 10.19 11.88
CA ALA A 167 4.71 10.30 11.06
C ALA A 167 5.11 11.76 10.77
N TYR A 168 4.13 12.65 10.57
CA TYR A 168 4.39 14.05 10.28
C TYR A 168 5.03 14.80 11.47
N TYR A 169 4.74 14.40 12.71
CA TYR A 169 5.40 14.94 13.88
C TYR A 169 6.86 14.51 13.94
N GLY A 170 7.13 13.21 13.68
CA GLY A 170 8.47 12.66 13.63
C GLY A 170 9.39 13.31 12.58
N MET A 171 8.82 13.82 11.48
CA MET A 171 9.55 14.59 10.46
C MET A 171 9.97 15.99 10.94
N LYS A 172 9.36 16.53 11.98
CA LYS A 172 9.63 17.90 12.49
C LYS A 172 10.50 17.90 13.72
N LYS A 173 10.35 16.90 14.58
CA LYS A 173 11.07 16.78 15.87
C LYS A 173 11.32 15.31 16.17
N PRO A 174 12.39 14.97 16.92
CA PRO A 174 12.53 13.62 17.46
C PRO A 174 11.29 13.24 18.24
N ALA A 175 10.66 12.15 17.84
CA ALA A 175 9.39 11.68 18.40
C ALA A 175 9.34 10.16 18.41
N ALA A 176 8.47 9.59 19.23
CA ALA A 176 8.16 8.17 19.22
C ALA A 176 6.68 7.96 19.53
N ILE A 177 6.09 6.92 18.97
CA ILE A 177 4.76 6.43 19.30
C ILE A 177 4.88 5.04 19.91
N ALA A 178 4.11 4.81 20.96
CA ALA A 178 3.98 3.49 21.59
C ALA A 178 2.51 3.05 21.57
N TRP A 179 2.29 1.75 21.65
CA TRP A 179 0.97 1.18 21.77
C TRP A 179 0.84 0.46 23.09
N PHE A 180 -0.32 0.59 23.72
CA PHE A 180 -0.62 -0.08 24.97
C PHE A 180 -1.47 -1.32 24.72
N GLY A 181 -1.15 -2.40 25.41
CA GLY A 181 -1.94 -3.61 25.37
C GLY A 181 -3.30 -3.39 26.04
N MET A 182 -4.37 -3.46 25.23
CA MET A 182 -5.76 -3.31 25.66
C MET A 182 -6.53 -4.63 25.65
N ALA A 183 -5.90 -5.74 25.24
CA ALA A 183 -6.54 -7.04 25.21
C ALA A 183 -6.69 -7.59 26.64
N ASP A 184 -7.87 -8.12 26.95
CA ASP A 184 -8.11 -8.88 28.15
C ASP A 184 -7.29 -10.18 28.19
N ALA A 185 -7.37 -10.93 29.29
CA ALA A 185 -6.66 -12.18 29.47
C ALA A 185 -7.01 -13.27 28.42
N THR A 186 -8.06 -13.07 27.62
CA THR A 186 -8.48 -13.99 26.56
C THR A 186 -7.89 -13.62 25.18
N GLY A 187 -7.16 -12.50 25.09
CA GLY A 187 -6.56 -12.03 23.83
C GLY A 187 -7.57 -11.48 22.81
N LYS A 188 -8.83 -11.36 23.18
CA LYS A 188 -9.86 -10.76 22.32
C LYS A 188 -9.80 -9.26 22.41
N HIS A 189 -9.74 -8.58 21.25
CA HIS A 189 -9.97 -7.16 21.21
C HIS A 189 -11.39 -6.87 21.70
N ALA A 190 -11.53 -5.84 22.55
CA ALA A 190 -12.86 -5.32 22.84
C ALA A 190 -13.52 -4.94 21.50
N PRO A 191 -14.80 -5.23 21.28
CA PRO A 191 -15.49 -4.78 20.09
C PRO A 191 -15.39 -3.24 20.04
N THR A 192 -14.89 -2.73 18.92
CA THR A 192 -14.94 -1.28 18.63
C THR A 192 -16.41 -0.86 18.60
N PRO A 193 -16.78 0.24 19.27
CA PRO A 193 -18.14 0.76 19.25
C PRO A 193 -18.59 1.15 17.85
#